data_b61b4f172ac8e28ef2f34b0edcb8cbec
#
_entry.id   b61b4f172ac8e28ef2f34b0edcb8cbec
#
_cell.length_a   1.000
_cell.length_b   1.000
_cell.length_c   1.000
_cell.angle_alpha   90.00
_cell.angle_beta   90.00
_cell.angle_gamma   90.00
#
_symmetry.space_group_name_H-M   'P 1'
#
loop_
_entity.id
_entity.type
_entity.pdbx_description
1 polymer ?
#
loop_
_entity_poly.entity_id
_entity_poly.type
_entity_poly.pdbx_seq_one_letter_code
_entity_poly.pdbx_strand_id
1 'polypeptide(L)'
;MYKHGHAKRTVNPNQLMLFTEDVRFFGKTQAILIHNNFIGNGVKPRAYQERVVLSSIMRDENGIPVSTLAVLPTSSGKTLISIMAADQKLAEGNVIFIAHTSALVRQQEEQFRLHMNMPNEQIITVTGDEINPRERALLYQRNPKIIIGTSQVIARDIQNGSLTMSNTSLLISDESQYSIGRDSHNIVAEKAKLAHVPILALTASPGEDYEKITRVVNNLGINNIEVYSRDDSDLSKYMPSVRYIRRNVELPKLFRQIRHRLGELYINALMELDGMEMLNGVVIEKFTNSDIKEKPFLRYSELTRIKEGIQERLPESLNREIGARNNVNISEDELNALHALSLHSEMNFYYRLSNIFETESLAVGVKYIESTLLSREAKDDKKSEVQVVNSKSRVFKERIRSNEKFMSMYRYLSGNLETLDEHPKIRLFTDTLESYKDSKFIVFVELREQARFLKKIAENNGISTGLLLGKSNGITGSSQQKAIENFKSGNTRVLIATKAGQEGINIPDAYVINYDQVHGISAIQRNGRTGRESPGLVINFVTKDTKDEWAFYKALNGIRTMESALQMLKRR
;
A
#
# COMPACT_ATOMS: atom_id res chain seq x y z
N MET A 1 29.33 37.73 6.80
CA MET A 1 28.05 38.44 6.68
C MET A 1 27.48 38.17 5.32
N TYR A 2 26.67 37.13 5.18
CA TYR A 2 25.82 36.94 4.00
C TYR A 2 24.41 36.72 4.51
N LYS A 3 23.57 37.73 4.33
CA LYS A 3 22.12 37.66 4.55
C LYS A 3 21.53 36.86 3.38
N HIS A 4 21.08 35.65 3.60
CA HIS A 4 20.18 34.97 2.68
C HIS A 4 18.77 35.52 2.87
N GLY A 5 18.39 36.43 1.94
CA GLY A 5 17.02 36.86 1.80
C GLY A 5 16.18 35.70 1.30
N HIS A 6 15.22 35.23 2.10
CA HIS A 6 14.13 34.41 1.63
C HIS A 6 13.31 35.26 0.62
N ALA A 7 13.49 35.01 -0.67
CA ALA A 7 12.59 35.50 -1.68
C ALA A 7 11.23 34.79 -1.49
N LYS A 8 10.34 35.39 -0.70
CA LYS A 8 8.92 35.08 -0.75
C LYS A 8 8.50 35.38 -2.21
N ARG A 9 8.18 34.35 -2.99
CA ARG A 9 7.47 34.55 -4.25
C ARG A 9 6.13 35.18 -3.90
N THR A 10 6.07 36.52 -3.96
CA THR A 10 4.84 37.27 -3.86
C THR A 10 4.09 37.05 -5.17
N VAL A 11 2.99 36.33 -5.12
CA VAL A 11 2.05 36.24 -6.22
C VAL A 11 1.60 37.70 -6.53
N ASN A 12 1.78 38.10 -7.76
CA ASN A 12 1.39 39.46 -8.19
C ASN A 12 -0.13 39.62 -7.99
N PRO A 13 -0.59 40.60 -7.22
CA PRO A 13 -2.02 40.83 -7.01
C PRO A 13 -2.82 40.95 -8.30
N ASN A 14 -2.21 41.50 -9.36
CA ASN A 14 -2.85 41.63 -10.67
C ASN A 14 -2.99 40.29 -11.43
N GLN A 15 -2.18 39.28 -11.10
CA GLN A 15 -2.34 37.93 -11.66
C GLN A 15 -3.56 37.22 -11.09
N LEU A 16 -3.94 37.50 -9.84
CA LEU A 16 -5.11 36.89 -9.23
C LEU A 16 -6.43 37.54 -9.65
N MET A 17 -6.41 38.77 -10.14
CA MET A 17 -7.60 39.40 -10.72
C MET A 17 -8.09 38.76 -12.04
N LEU A 18 -7.29 37.92 -12.68
CA LEU A 18 -7.70 37.13 -13.84
C LEU A 18 -8.47 35.84 -13.47
N PHE A 19 -8.54 35.55 -12.18
CA PHE A 19 -9.25 34.38 -11.67
C PHE A 19 -10.62 34.82 -11.17
N THR A 20 -11.62 34.18 -11.65
CA THR A 20 -13.02 34.21 -11.27
C THR A 20 -13.38 35.19 -10.14
N GLU A 21 -14.57 35.75 -10.14
CA GLU A 21 -15.14 36.62 -9.09
C GLU A 21 -15.04 36.04 -7.65
N ASP A 22 -14.56 34.81 -7.52
CA ASP A 22 -14.58 34.00 -6.29
C ASP A 22 -13.33 34.15 -5.41
N VAL A 23 -12.30 34.89 -5.82
CA VAL A 23 -11.07 35.13 -5.05
C VAL A 23 -10.90 36.62 -4.76
N ARG A 24 -10.91 37.00 -3.48
CA ARG A 24 -10.68 38.39 -3.04
C ARG A 24 -9.41 38.50 -2.20
N PHE A 25 -8.65 39.57 -2.46
CA PHE A 25 -7.51 39.94 -1.64
C PHE A 25 -7.89 40.92 -0.56
N PHE A 26 -7.54 40.64 0.70
CA PHE A 26 -7.58 41.58 1.80
C PHE A 26 -6.14 41.91 2.23
N GLY A 27 -5.68 43.10 1.79
CA GLY A 27 -4.31 43.53 2.06
C GLY A 27 -3.24 42.74 1.25
N LYS A 28 -1.98 42.97 1.52
CA LYS A 28 -0.85 42.40 0.76
C LYS A 28 -0.65 40.90 0.89
N THR A 29 -1.46 40.12 1.67
CA THR A 29 -1.11 38.75 2.10
C THR A 29 -2.25 37.77 2.29
N GLN A 30 -3.52 38.10 2.14
CA GLN A 30 -4.60 37.10 2.34
C GLN A 30 -5.57 37.10 1.16
N ALA A 31 -5.62 36.00 0.41
CA ALA A 31 -6.71 35.68 -0.49
C ALA A 31 -7.80 34.97 0.29
N ILE A 32 -9.04 35.36 0.11
CA ILE A 32 -10.20 34.67 0.69
C ILE A 32 -10.92 33.95 -0.45
N LEU A 33 -11.10 32.63 -0.31
CA LEU A 33 -11.92 31.85 -1.21
C LEU A 33 -13.40 32.19 -0.97
N ILE A 34 -14.14 32.46 -2.03
CA ILE A 34 -15.59 32.59 -1.97
C ILE A 34 -16.19 31.26 -2.41
N HIS A 35 -16.89 30.62 -1.48
CA HIS A 35 -17.51 29.31 -1.73
C HIS A 35 -18.97 29.49 -2.15
N ASN A 36 -19.34 28.99 -3.34
CA ASN A 36 -20.69 29.12 -3.89
C ASN A 36 -21.58 27.93 -3.46
N ASN A 37 -21.04 26.71 -3.50
CA ASN A 37 -21.76 25.48 -3.16
C ASN A 37 -21.21 24.82 -1.90
N PHE A 38 -20.00 25.17 -1.48
CA PHE A 38 -19.41 24.63 -0.27
C PHE A 38 -20.07 25.20 0.99
N ILE A 39 -20.73 24.35 1.75
CA ILE A 39 -21.42 24.73 2.99
C ILE A 39 -20.66 24.36 4.26
N GLY A 40 -19.62 23.53 4.13
CA GLY A 40 -18.77 23.11 5.24
C GLY A 40 -19.45 22.29 6.34
N ASN A 41 -20.77 22.36 6.45
CA ASN A 41 -21.59 21.67 7.44
C ASN A 41 -20.98 21.68 8.87
N GLY A 42 -20.65 22.87 9.35
CA GLY A 42 -20.03 23.09 10.66
C GLY A 42 -18.48 22.99 10.68
N VAL A 43 -17.86 22.56 9.59
CA VAL A 43 -16.39 22.52 9.47
C VAL A 43 -15.88 23.81 8.85
N LYS A 44 -14.98 24.50 9.56
CA LYS A 44 -14.32 25.70 9.03
C LYS A 44 -13.02 25.31 8.31
N PRO A 45 -12.79 25.81 7.09
CA PRO A 45 -11.52 25.64 6.41
C PRO A 45 -10.35 26.17 7.25
N ARG A 46 -9.20 25.54 7.12
CA ARG A 46 -7.96 25.94 7.80
C ARG A 46 -7.07 26.66 6.80
N ALA A 47 -6.29 27.64 7.25
CA ALA A 47 -5.47 28.48 6.39
C ALA A 47 -4.56 27.70 5.42
N TYR A 48 -3.97 26.57 5.85
CA TYR A 48 -3.16 25.75 4.96
C TYR A 48 -4.00 25.03 3.89
N GLN A 49 -5.25 24.66 4.21
CA GLN A 49 -6.17 24.03 3.24
C GLN A 49 -6.54 25.03 2.16
N GLU A 50 -6.89 26.26 2.54
CA GLU A 50 -7.17 27.34 1.59
C GLU A 50 -5.96 27.67 0.71
N ARG A 51 -4.73 27.66 1.26
CA ARG A 51 -3.51 27.83 0.46
C ARG A 51 -3.33 26.72 -0.59
N VAL A 52 -3.57 25.46 -0.24
CA VAL A 52 -3.49 24.34 -1.19
C VAL A 52 -4.56 24.49 -2.28
N VAL A 53 -5.78 24.90 -1.92
CA VAL A 53 -6.84 25.15 -2.89
C VAL A 53 -6.44 26.28 -3.83
N LEU A 54 -5.98 27.41 -3.31
CA LEU A 54 -5.49 28.53 -4.13
C LEU A 54 -4.40 28.08 -5.11
N SER A 55 -3.40 27.34 -4.62
CA SER A 55 -2.33 26.81 -5.47
C SER A 55 -2.85 25.92 -6.60
N SER A 56 -3.94 25.18 -6.37
CA SER A 56 -4.50 24.24 -7.35
C SER A 56 -5.42 24.87 -8.41
N ILE A 57 -5.87 26.10 -8.18
CA ILE A 57 -6.74 26.84 -9.11
C ILE A 57 -6.00 27.95 -9.87
N MET A 58 -4.73 28.21 -9.55
CA MET A 58 -3.91 29.26 -10.17
C MET A 58 -3.59 28.95 -11.63
N ARG A 59 -3.22 30.02 -12.35
CA ARG A 59 -2.59 29.94 -13.67
C ARG A 59 -1.18 30.52 -13.58
N ASP A 60 -0.29 30.09 -14.43
CA ASP A 60 1.06 30.64 -14.54
C ASP A 60 1.06 32.00 -15.27
N GLU A 61 2.25 32.54 -15.46
CA GLU A 61 2.44 33.84 -16.16
C GLU A 61 1.93 33.86 -17.60
N ASN A 62 1.79 32.68 -18.21
CA ASN A 62 1.28 32.48 -19.57
C ASN A 62 -0.23 32.16 -19.59
N GLY A 63 -0.89 32.17 -18.44
CA GLY A 63 -2.30 31.81 -18.31
C GLY A 63 -2.58 30.32 -18.36
N ILE A 64 -1.56 29.47 -18.27
CA ILE A 64 -1.70 28.01 -18.25
C ILE A 64 -2.10 27.53 -16.83
N PRO A 65 -3.11 26.67 -16.71
CA PRO A 65 -3.52 26.15 -15.40
C PRO A 65 -2.38 25.41 -14.68
N VAL A 66 -2.25 25.64 -13.37
CA VAL A 66 -1.21 25.03 -12.53
C VAL A 66 -1.69 23.69 -12.00
N SER A 67 -0.94 22.63 -12.27
CA SER A 67 -1.16 21.31 -11.65
C SER A 67 -0.35 21.21 -10.35
N THR A 68 -1.02 20.86 -9.25
CA THR A 68 -0.44 20.91 -7.90
C THR A 68 -0.40 19.52 -7.27
N LEU A 69 0.78 19.14 -6.74
CA LEU A 69 0.92 18.01 -5.83
C LEU A 69 0.89 18.51 -4.38
N ALA A 70 -0.11 18.12 -3.63
CA ALA A 70 -0.22 18.42 -2.21
C ALA A 70 0.13 17.18 -1.37
N VAL A 71 1.25 17.25 -0.67
CA VAL A 71 1.73 16.22 0.26
C VAL A 71 1.35 16.62 1.66
N LEU A 72 0.39 15.92 2.24
CA LEU A 72 -0.18 16.24 3.54
C LEU A 72 -0.33 14.97 4.39
N PRO A 73 -0.08 15.02 5.70
CA PRO A 73 -0.29 13.88 6.59
C PRO A 73 -1.70 13.31 6.47
N THR A 74 -1.88 12.07 6.87
CA THR A 74 -3.22 11.51 7.09
C THR A 74 -3.98 12.36 8.11
N SER A 75 -5.30 12.49 7.92
CA SER A 75 -6.19 13.31 8.78
C SER A 75 -5.97 14.83 8.73
N SER A 76 -5.21 15.32 7.77
CA SER A 76 -5.07 16.77 7.52
C SER A 76 -6.28 17.39 6.79
N GLY A 77 -7.30 16.60 6.43
CA GLY A 77 -8.48 17.08 5.70
C GLY A 77 -8.28 17.19 4.20
N LYS A 78 -7.52 16.30 3.58
CA LYS A 78 -7.35 16.20 2.12
C LYS A 78 -8.69 16.18 1.38
N THR A 79 -9.68 15.46 1.91
CA THR A 79 -11.04 15.45 1.35
C THR A 79 -11.68 16.82 1.32
N LEU A 80 -11.51 17.61 2.39
CA LEU A 80 -12.06 18.98 2.42
C LEU A 80 -11.38 19.89 1.39
N ILE A 81 -10.06 19.73 1.21
CA ILE A 81 -9.31 20.42 0.14
C ILE A 81 -9.88 20.07 -1.24
N SER A 82 -10.16 18.77 -1.48
CA SER A 82 -10.77 18.31 -2.74
C SER A 82 -12.12 18.97 -3.01
N ILE A 83 -12.97 19.03 -1.99
CA ILE A 83 -14.31 19.61 -2.09
C ILE A 83 -14.25 21.10 -2.35
N MET A 84 -13.40 21.83 -1.63
CA MET A 84 -13.21 23.26 -1.83
C MET A 84 -12.60 23.57 -3.21
N ALA A 85 -11.61 22.80 -3.66
CA ALA A 85 -11.03 22.96 -4.99
C ALA A 85 -12.06 22.68 -6.10
N ALA A 86 -12.90 21.66 -5.91
CA ALA A 86 -14.00 21.37 -6.81
C ALA A 86 -14.98 22.55 -6.88
N ASP A 87 -15.42 23.08 -5.74
CA ASP A 87 -16.34 24.23 -5.68
C ASP A 87 -15.84 25.43 -6.49
N GLN A 88 -14.54 25.73 -6.38
CA GLN A 88 -13.93 26.86 -7.13
C GLN A 88 -13.92 26.64 -8.64
N LYS A 89 -14.00 25.39 -9.11
CA LYS A 89 -13.87 25.02 -10.52
C LYS A 89 -15.19 24.68 -11.23
N LEU A 90 -16.29 24.55 -10.48
CA LEU A 90 -17.60 24.18 -11.05
C LEU A 90 -18.18 25.17 -12.01
N ALA A 91 -17.81 26.46 -11.95
CA ALA A 91 -18.24 27.49 -12.90
C ALA A 91 -17.57 27.32 -14.28
N GLU A 92 -16.34 26.77 -14.30
CA GLU A 92 -15.56 26.57 -15.53
C GLU A 92 -15.90 25.25 -16.24
N GLY A 93 -16.45 24.25 -15.54
CA GLY A 93 -16.74 22.93 -16.11
C GLY A 93 -17.10 21.90 -15.04
N ASN A 94 -17.06 20.63 -15.40
CA ASN A 94 -17.21 19.56 -14.43
C ASN A 94 -15.87 19.22 -13.75
N VAL A 95 -15.96 18.56 -12.59
CA VAL A 95 -14.81 18.07 -11.85
C VAL A 95 -14.81 16.54 -11.83
N ILE A 96 -13.69 15.95 -12.18
CA ILE A 96 -13.49 14.49 -12.09
C ILE A 96 -12.60 14.19 -10.88
N PHE A 97 -13.09 13.35 -9.97
CA PHE A 97 -12.34 12.84 -8.82
C PHE A 97 -12.04 11.35 -9.03
N ILE A 98 -10.77 10.98 -9.00
CA ILE A 98 -10.36 9.59 -9.10
C ILE A 98 -9.78 9.07 -7.79
N ALA A 99 -10.22 7.86 -7.40
CA ALA A 99 -9.73 7.11 -6.25
C ALA A 99 -9.28 5.71 -6.66
N HIS A 100 -8.49 5.07 -5.80
CA HIS A 100 -7.91 3.75 -6.09
C HIS A 100 -8.91 2.58 -5.90
N THR A 101 -9.91 2.72 -5.02
CA THR A 101 -10.87 1.65 -4.69
C THR A 101 -12.32 2.13 -4.66
N SER A 102 -13.28 1.21 -4.92
CA SER A 102 -14.71 1.51 -4.80
C SER A 102 -15.12 1.96 -3.39
N ALA A 103 -14.45 1.47 -2.34
CA ALA A 103 -14.71 1.89 -0.97
C ALA A 103 -14.35 3.37 -0.74
N LEU A 104 -13.22 3.82 -1.31
CA LEU A 104 -12.83 5.25 -1.28
C LEU A 104 -13.80 6.11 -2.08
N VAL A 105 -14.23 5.65 -3.25
CA VAL A 105 -15.23 6.36 -4.08
C VAL A 105 -16.50 6.63 -3.27
N ARG A 106 -17.06 5.61 -2.60
CA ARG A 106 -18.24 5.78 -1.74
C ARG A 106 -18.00 6.74 -0.57
N GLN A 107 -16.85 6.62 0.09
CA GLN A 107 -16.49 7.53 1.18
C GLN A 107 -16.37 8.99 0.69
N GLN A 108 -15.79 9.23 -0.47
CA GLN A 108 -15.70 10.57 -1.04
C GLN A 108 -17.07 11.09 -1.45
N GLU A 109 -17.92 10.27 -2.06
CA GLU A 109 -19.31 10.64 -2.37
C GLU A 109 -20.04 11.16 -1.14
N GLU A 110 -20.02 10.41 -0.03
CA GLU A 110 -20.66 10.82 1.24
C GLU A 110 -20.17 12.18 1.70
N GLN A 111 -18.84 12.43 1.59
CA GLN A 111 -18.25 13.69 2.01
C GLN A 111 -18.60 14.87 1.07
N PHE A 112 -18.61 14.64 -0.25
CA PHE A 112 -19.05 15.64 -1.21
C PHE A 112 -20.52 16.01 -0.97
N ARG A 113 -21.41 15.04 -0.81
CA ARG A 113 -22.84 15.29 -0.50
C ARG A 113 -23.04 15.99 0.84
N LEU A 114 -22.21 15.66 1.83
CA LEU A 114 -22.31 16.27 3.16
C LEU A 114 -21.90 17.76 3.15
N HIS A 115 -20.88 18.11 2.38
CA HIS A 115 -20.28 19.44 2.45
C HIS A 115 -20.62 20.37 1.26
N MET A 116 -21.40 19.90 0.28
CA MET A 116 -21.83 20.70 -0.86
C MET A 116 -23.34 20.82 -0.93
N ASN A 117 -23.83 22.03 -1.17
CA ASN A 117 -25.25 22.30 -1.40
C ASN A 117 -25.56 22.16 -2.90
N MET A 118 -25.73 20.91 -3.34
CA MET A 118 -25.98 20.59 -4.74
C MET A 118 -27.07 19.53 -4.88
N PRO A 119 -27.87 19.55 -5.98
CA PRO A 119 -28.78 18.46 -6.31
C PRO A 119 -28.07 17.11 -6.41
N ASN A 120 -28.69 16.04 -5.95
CA ASN A 120 -28.09 14.71 -5.92
C ASN A 120 -27.65 14.22 -7.30
N GLU A 121 -28.38 14.54 -8.35
CA GLU A 121 -28.11 14.19 -9.75
C GLU A 121 -26.87 14.88 -10.33
N GLN A 122 -26.38 15.94 -9.70
CA GLN A 122 -25.18 16.66 -10.09
C GLN A 122 -23.89 16.02 -9.57
N ILE A 123 -23.98 15.12 -8.61
CA ILE A 123 -22.87 14.33 -8.07
C ILE A 123 -23.12 12.87 -8.41
N ILE A 124 -22.33 12.31 -9.31
CA ILE A 124 -22.43 10.90 -9.67
C ILE A 124 -21.20 10.11 -9.24
N THR A 125 -21.42 8.84 -8.92
CA THR A 125 -20.35 7.88 -8.63
C THR A 125 -20.32 6.79 -9.68
N VAL A 126 -19.11 6.36 -10.07
CA VAL A 126 -18.93 5.32 -11.08
C VAL A 126 -17.87 4.30 -10.61
N THR A 127 -18.34 3.09 -10.35
CA THR A 127 -17.51 1.94 -9.96
C THR A 127 -17.82 0.75 -10.86
N GLY A 128 -16.86 -0.17 -11.00
CA GLY A 128 -17.04 -1.35 -11.85
C GLY A 128 -17.97 -2.40 -11.23
N ASP A 129 -18.19 -2.33 -9.92
CA ASP A 129 -18.96 -3.31 -9.16
C ASP A 129 -20.48 -3.01 -9.18
N GLU A 130 -20.86 -1.75 -9.41
CA GLU A 130 -22.23 -1.26 -9.18
C GLU A 130 -22.96 -0.85 -10.45
N ILE A 131 -22.23 -0.29 -11.44
CA ILE A 131 -22.83 0.32 -12.63
C ILE A 131 -22.15 -0.23 -13.88
N ASN A 132 -22.94 -0.76 -14.80
CA ASN A 132 -22.41 -1.27 -16.07
C ASN A 132 -22.00 -0.13 -17.05
N PRO A 133 -21.19 -0.41 -18.08
CA PRO A 133 -20.68 0.62 -18.99
C PRO A 133 -21.76 1.42 -19.73
N ARG A 134 -22.88 0.80 -20.09
CA ARG A 134 -23.98 1.49 -20.80
C ARG A 134 -24.70 2.49 -19.89
N GLU A 135 -24.98 2.09 -18.67
CA GLU A 135 -25.60 2.95 -17.66
C GLU A 135 -24.69 4.15 -17.32
N ARG A 136 -23.36 3.93 -17.20
CA ARG A 136 -22.40 5.01 -16.97
C ARG A 136 -22.42 6.02 -18.11
N ALA A 137 -22.45 5.57 -19.37
CA ALA A 137 -22.53 6.47 -20.52
C ALA A 137 -23.78 7.37 -20.48
N LEU A 138 -24.94 6.83 -20.05
CA LEU A 138 -26.16 7.62 -19.85
C LEU A 138 -26.04 8.63 -18.70
N LEU A 139 -25.32 8.29 -17.63
CA LEU A 139 -25.06 9.23 -16.53
C LEU A 139 -24.20 10.40 -16.99
N TYR A 140 -23.16 10.16 -17.79
CA TYR A 140 -22.30 11.22 -18.33
C TYR A 140 -23.06 12.16 -19.27
N GLN A 141 -24.01 11.65 -20.05
CA GLN A 141 -24.86 12.46 -20.94
C GLN A 141 -25.77 13.45 -20.19
N ARG A 142 -26.05 13.21 -18.90
CA ARG A 142 -26.79 14.16 -18.06
C ARG A 142 -25.97 15.37 -17.63
N ASN A 143 -24.69 15.43 -18.06
CA ASN A 143 -23.77 16.53 -17.77
C ASN A 143 -23.62 16.82 -16.27
N PRO A 144 -23.25 15.82 -15.44
CA PRO A 144 -23.07 16.01 -14.00
C PRO A 144 -21.92 16.99 -13.72
N LYS A 145 -22.03 17.71 -12.63
CA LYS A 145 -21.01 18.67 -12.20
C LYS A 145 -19.80 17.99 -11.53
N ILE A 146 -20.04 16.90 -10.81
CA ILE A 146 -18.99 16.14 -10.12
C ILE A 146 -19.13 14.67 -10.49
N ILE A 147 -18.02 14.10 -10.94
CA ILE A 147 -17.89 12.68 -11.30
C ILE A 147 -16.84 12.06 -10.37
N ILE A 148 -17.25 11.16 -9.49
CA ILE A 148 -16.35 10.45 -8.57
C ILE A 148 -16.24 9.01 -9.03
N GLY A 149 -15.04 8.52 -9.34
CA GLY A 149 -14.89 7.16 -9.86
C GLY A 149 -13.58 6.47 -9.48
N THR A 150 -13.54 5.16 -9.69
CA THR A 150 -12.26 4.46 -9.62
C THR A 150 -11.44 4.79 -10.87
N SER A 151 -10.13 4.96 -10.70
CA SER A 151 -9.23 5.29 -11.81
C SER A 151 -9.35 4.32 -12.99
N GLN A 152 -9.57 3.01 -12.72
CA GLN A 152 -9.75 1.99 -13.75
C GLN A 152 -11.02 2.19 -14.58
N VAL A 153 -12.12 2.57 -13.93
CA VAL A 153 -13.40 2.83 -14.62
C VAL A 153 -13.30 4.10 -15.45
N ILE A 154 -12.82 5.19 -14.87
CA ILE A 154 -12.65 6.48 -15.56
C ILE A 154 -11.69 6.33 -16.76
N ALA A 155 -10.54 5.64 -16.59
CA ALA A 155 -9.60 5.39 -17.68
C ALA A 155 -10.25 4.62 -18.85
N ARG A 156 -11.00 3.57 -18.53
CA ARG A 156 -11.71 2.75 -19.54
C ARG A 156 -12.79 3.55 -20.27
N ASP A 157 -13.55 4.35 -19.53
CA ASP A 157 -14.65 5.14 -20.09
C ASP A 157 -14.13 6.31 -20.96
N ILE A 158 -12.95 6.85 -20.65
CA ILE A 158 -12.25 7.79 -21.53
C ILE A 158 -11.72 7.08 -22.79
N GLN A 159 -11.10 5.92 -22.66
CA GLN A 159 -10.53 5.17 -23.78
C GLN A 159 -11.58 4.72 -24.78
N ASN A 160 -12.77 4.34 -24.34
CA ASN A 160 -13.88 3.94 -25.20
C ASN A 160 -14.75 5.13 -25.70
N GLY A 161 -14.41 6.36 -25.30
CA GLY A 161 -15.10 7.58 -25.73
C GLY A 161 -16.43 7.88 -25.02
N SER A 162 -16.81 7.12 -23.99
CA SER A 162 -18.04 7.37 -23.21
C SER A 162 -17.92 8.60 -22.31
N LEU A 163 -16.71 8.93 -21.87
CA LEU A 163 -16.37 10.12 -21.10
C LEU A 163 -15.29 10.91 -21.83
N THR A 164 -15.40 12.24 -21.86
CA THR A 164 -14.41 13.14 -22.46
C THR A 164 -13.92 14.15 -21.43
N MET A 165 -12.72 14.69 -21.64
CA MET A 165 -12.15 15.76 -20.81
C MET A 165 -12.52 17.17 -21.30
N SER A 166 -13.26 17.29 -22.39
CA SER A 166 -13.51 18.59 -23.04
C SER A 166 -14.29 19.59 -22.20
N ASN A 167 -15.11 19.11 -21.27
CA ASN A 167 -15.87 19.96 -20.34
C ASN A 167 -15.37 19.84 -18.89
N THR A 168 -14.14 19.34 -18.71
CA THR A 168 -13.57 19.15 -17.37
C THR A 168 -12.70 20.34 -16.99
N SER A 169 -12.95 20.94 -15.84
CA SER A 169 -12.22 22.09 -15.32
C SER A 169 -11.14 21.71 -14.31
N LEU A 170 -11.24 20.53 -13.68
CA LEU A 170 -10.29 20.03 -12.71
C LEU A 170 -10.31 18.49 -12.65
N LEU A 171 -9.14 17.87 -12.63
CA LEU A 171 -8.95 16.48 -12.24
C LEU A 171 -8.37 16.43 -10.83
N ILE A 172 -9.05 15.74 -9.92
CA ILE A 172 -8.55 15.47 -8.57
C ILE A 172 -8.11 14.01 -8.51
N SER A 173 -6.83 13.77 -8.18
CA SER A 173 -6.25 12.44 -8.03
C SER A 173 -5.90 12.20 -6.56
N ASP A 174 -6.71 11.40 -5.88
CA ASP A 174 -6.42 10.96 -4.50
C ASP A 174 -5.47 9.76 -4.51
N GLU A 175 -4.67 9.63 -3.45
CA GLU A 175 -3.61 8.62 -3.31
C GLU A 175 -2.69 8.59 -4.54
N SER A 176 -2.20 9.76 -4.94
CA SER A 176 -1.43 9.96 -6.18
C SER A 176 -0.10 9.20 -6.26
N GLN A 177 0.36 8.56 -5.18
CA GLN A 177 1.52 7.64 -5.19
C GLN A 177 1.32 6.42 -6.10
N TYR A 178 0.11 6.12 -6.52
CA TYR A 178 -0.17 5.06 -7.49
C TYR A 178 0.15 5.46 -8.94
N SER A 179 0.49 6.72 -9.20
CA SER A 179 0.81 7.22 -10.54
C SER A 179 2.28 6.99 -10.95
N ILE A 180 2.87 5.83 -10.64
CA ILE A 180 4.29 5.52 -10.93
C ILE A 180 4.47 4.77 -12.26
N GLY A 181 3.55 3.85 -12.58
CA GLY A 181 3.64 2.94 -13.73
C GLY A 181 2.71 3.30 -14.88
N ARG A 182 2.53 2.36 -15.82
CA ARG A 182 1.49 2.44 -16.87
C ARG A 182 0.16 1.96 -16.31
N ASP A 183 -0.37 2.66 -15.33
CA ASP A 183 -1.62 2.33 -14.67
C ASP A 183 -2.78 3.27 -15.08
N SER A 184 -3.94 2.99 -14.54
CA SER A 184 -5.15 3.74 -14.85
C SER A 184 -5.09 5.22 -14.42
N HIS A 185 -4.36 5.56 -13.35
CA HIS A 185 -4.18 6.96 -12.93
C HIS A 185 -3.43 7.75 -13.99
N ASN A 186 -2.36 7.17 -14.55
CA ASN A 186 -1.56 7.81 -15.59
C ASN A 186 -2.31 7.98 -16.90
N ILE A 187 -3.15 7.00 -17.28
CA ILE A 187 -4.01 7.12 -18.47
C ILE A 187 -4.95 8.33 -18.34
N VAL A 188 -5.60 8.47 -17.17
CA VAL A 188 -6.50 9.62 -16.93
C VAL A 188 -5.73 10.93 -16.91
N ALA A 189 -4.58 10.99 -16.23
CA ALA A 189 -3.73 12.17 -16.15
C ALA A 189 -3.19 12.61 -17.52
N GLU A 190 -2.80 11.66 -18.38
CA GLU A 190 -2.35 11.95 -19.73
C GLU A 190 -3.45 12.62 -20.56
N LYS A 191 -4.68 12.11 -20.48
CA LYS A 191 -5.83 12.71 -21.15
C LYS A 191 -6.20 14.09 -20.60
N ALA A 192 -6.08 14.30 -19.29
CA ALA A 192 -6.25 15.61 -18.66
C ALA A 192 -5.19 16.61 -19.16
N LYS A 193 -3.92 16.21 -19.22
CA LYS A 193 -2.83 17.06 -19.77
C LYS A 193 -3.08 17.45 -21.23
N LEU A 194 -3.50 16.51 -22.08
CA LEU A 194 -3.83 16.78 -23.48
C LEU A 194 -5.00 17.73 -23.64
N ALA A 195 -5.94 17.76 -22.70
CA ALA A 195 -7.08 18.67 -22.66
C ALA A 195 -6.80 19.97 -21.88
N HIS A 196 -5.55 20.21 -21.44
CA HIS A 196 -5.15 21.35 -20.60
C HIS A 196 -5.94 21.48 -19.29
N VAL A 197 -6.43 20.35 -18.75
CA VAL A 197 -7.11 20.27 -17.46
C VAL A 197 -6.09 20.23 -16.34
N PRO A 198 -6.12 21.15 -15.36
CA PRO A 198 -5.22 21.12 -14.21
C PRO A 198 -5.48 19.88 -13.34
N ILE A 199 -4.43 19.41 -12.67
CA ILE A 199 -4.50 18.26 -11.79
C ILE A 199 -4.18 18.68 -10.36
N LEU A 200 -5.10 18.42 -9.44
CA LEU A 200 -4.84 18.44 -8.00
C LEU A 200 -4.54 17.01 -7.54
N ALA A 201 -3.28 16.72 -7.30
CA ALA A 201 -2.82 15.43 -6.81
C ALA A 201 -2.65 15.48 -5.29
N LEU A 202 -3.30 14.56 -4.57
CA LEU A 202 -3.29 14.47 -3.11
C LEU A 202 -2.64 13.17 -2.66
N THR A 203 -1.76 13.24 -1.67
CA THR A 203 -1.14 12.07 -1.06
C THR A 203 -0.59 12.37 0.33
N ALA A 204 -0.42 11.32 1.15
CA ALA A 204 0.39 11.40 2.36
C ALA A 204 1.87 11.06 2.10
N SER A 205 2.18 10.36 0.99
CA SER A 205 3.53 9.92 0.64
C SER A 205 3.64 9.64 -0.86
N PRO A 206 4.20 10.56 -1.65
CA PRO A 206 4.30 10.41 -3.11
C PRO A 206 5.33 9.35 -3.56
N GLY A 207 6.22 8.90 -2.66
CA GLY A 207 7.26 7.92 -2.93
C GLY A 207 8.29 7.86 -1.81
N GLU A 208 9.15 6.84 -1.81
CA GLU A 208 10.19 6.64 -0.79
C GLU A 208 11.52 7.33 -1.15
N ASP A 209 11.71 7.67 -2.42
CA ASP A 209 12.95 8.21 -2.95
C ASP A 209 12.69 9.25 -4.03
N TYR A 210 13.74 9.99 -4.38
CA TYR A 210 13.68 11.05 -5.37
C TYR A 210 13.16 10.58 -6.74
N GLU A 211 13.57 9.38 -7.18
CA GLU A 211 13.19 8.84 -8.49
C GLU A 211 11.70 8.55 -8.57
N LYS A 212 11.14 7.89 -7.54
CA LYS A 212 9.69 7.60 -7.48
C LYS A 212 8.85 8.88 -7.43
N ILE A 213 9.27 9.85 -6.61
CA ILE A 213 8.57 11.15 -6.52
C ILE A 213 8.63 11.88 -7.85
N THR A 214 9.80 11.91 -8.50
CA THR A 214 9.97 12.53 -9.82
C THR A 214 9.09 11.86 -10.88
N ARG A 215 8.94 10.53 -10.83
CA ARG A 215 8.00 9.82 -11.73
C ARG A 215 6.56 10.26 -11.51
N VAL A 216 6.10 10.37 -10.26
CA VAL A 216 4.75 10.87 -9.95
C VAL A 216 4.57 12.30 -10.48
N VAL A 217 5.52 13.19 -10.22
CA VAL A 217 5.51 14.59 -10.68
C VAL A 217 5.41 14.66 -12.21
N ASN A 218 6.26 13.92 -12.92
CA ASN A 218 6.29 13.91 -14.38
C ASN A 218 5.03 13.28 -15.00
N ASN A 219 4.58 12.15 -14.46
CA ASN A 219 3.42 11.45 -14.98
C ASN A 219 2.14 12.30 -14.85
N LEU A 220 2.00 13.00 -13.73
CA LEU A 220 0.85 13.88 -13.49
C LEU A 220 1.04 15.30 -14.06
N GLY A 221 2.21 15.64 -14.61
CA GLY A 221 2.49 16.99 -15.14
C GLY A 221 2.43 18.07 -14.05
N ILE A 222 2.92 17.75 -12.85
CA ILE A 222 2.91 18.66 -11.71
C ILE A 222 3.95 19.76 -11.91
N ASN A 223 3.55 21.01 -11.74
CA ASN A 223 4.41 22.18 -11.79
C ASN A 223 4.38 23.02 -10.50
N ASN A 224 3.58 22.63 -9.51
CA ASN A 224 3.62 23.18 -8.15
C ASN A 224 3.56 22.08 -7.10
N ILE A 225 4.34 22.22 -6.00
CA ILE A 225 4.37 21.24 -4.91
C ILE A 225 4.15 21.94 -3.57
N GLU A 226 3.09 21.56 -2.89
CA GLU A 226 2.75 21.97 -1.54
C GLU A 226 3.05 20.82 -0.56
N VAL A 227 3.91 21.07 0.43
CA VAL A 227 4.31 20.06 1.41
C VAL A 227 4.04 20.58 2.81
N TYR A 228 3.34 19.79 3.59
CA TYR A 228 3.07 20.04 5.00
C TYR A 228 3.42 18.79 5.82
N SER A 229 4.16 19.00 6.90
CA SER A 229 4.46 17.98 7.91
C SER A 229 3.58 18.17 9.16
N ARG A 230 3.52 17.15 10.02
CA ARG A 230 2.79 17.28 11.31
C ARG A 230 3.35 18.38 12.21
N ASP A 231 4.65 18.67 12.07
CA ASP A 231 5.37 19.64 12.91
C ASP A 231 5.30 21.07 12.35
N ASP A 232 4.71 21.26 11.14
CA ASP A 232 4.51 22.59 10.60
C ASP A 232 3.60 23.43 11.50
N SER A 233 3.99 24.67 11.77
CA SER A 233 3.29 25.58 12.69
C SER A 233 1.81 25.78 12.34
N ASP A 234 1.46 25.67 11.06
CA ASP A 234 0.09 25.84 10.56
C ASP A 234 -0.75 24.56 10.71
N LEU A 235 -0.10 23.39 10.72
CA LEU A 235 -0.77 22.10 10.79
C LEU A 235 -0.81 21.54 12.22
N SER A 236 0.27 21.70 12.99
CA SER A 236 0.44 21.12 14.32
C SER A 236 -0.65 21.55 15.31
N LYS A 237 -1.21 22.75 15.15
CA LYS A 237 -2.34 23.27 15.96
C LYS A 237 -3.61 22.43 15.85
N TYR A 238 -3.76 21.68 14.76
CA TYR A 238 -4.96 20.94 14.43
C TYR A 238 -4.79 19.42 14.45
N MET A 239 -3.56 18.97 14.69
CA MET A 239 -3.25 17.54 14.71
C MET A 239 -2.81 17.10 16.10
N PRO A 240 -3.50 16.13 16.71
CA PRO A 240 -3.06 15.58 17.98
C PRO A 240 -1.65 14.97 17.87
N SER A 241 -0.90 15.03 18.97
CA SER A 241 0.42 14.42 19.04
C SER A 241 0.35 12.89 18.88
N VAL A 242 1.38 12.30 18.29
CA VAL A 242 1.50 10.83 18.18
C VAL A 242 2.81 10.41 18.84
N ARG A 243 2.70 9.52 19.82
CA ARG A 243 3.84 8.92 20.49
C ARG A 243 4.24 7.63 19.78
N TYR A 244 5.51 7.47 19.44
CA TYR A 244 6.07 6.27 18.82
C TYR A 244 6.90 5.50 19.86
N ILE A 245 6.59 4.21 20.03
CA ILE A 245 7.31 3.31 20.93
C ILE A 245 7.86 2.14 20.11
N ARG A 246 9.14 1.85 20.26
CA ARG A 246 9.76 0.63 19.77
C ARG A 246 9.87 -0.37 20.94
N ARG A 247 9.37 -1.58 20.72
CA ARG A 247 9.52 -2.71 21.64
C ARG A 247 10.32 -3.81 20.95
N ASN A 248 11.53 -4.03 21.46
CA ASN A 248 12.42 -5.04 20.93
C ASN A 248 12.21 -6.37 21.62
N VAL A 249 12.29 -7.46 20.85
CA VAL A 249 12.38 -8.82 21.35
C VAL A 249 13.59 -9.52 20.73
N GLU A 250 14.18 -10.45 21.50
CA GLU A 250 15.27 -11.30 21.01
C GLU A 250 14.69 -12.58 20.43
N LEU A 251 15.27 -13.07 19.34
CA LEU A 251 14.86 -14.34 18.76
C LEU A 251 15.32 -15.50 19.67
N PRO A 252 14.40 -16.36 20.17
CA PRO A 252 14.74 -17.49 21.05
C PRO A 252 15.68 -18.48 20.38
N LYS A 253 16.38 -19.29 21.20
CA LYS A 253 17.35 -20.30 20.73
C LYS A 253 16.73 -21.25 19.69
N LEU A 254 15.51 -21.74 19.95
CA LEU A 254 14.78 -22.62 19.04
C LEU A 254 14.64 -22.01 17.65
N PHE A 255 14.16 -20.77 17.59
CA PHE A 255 13.93 -20.07 16.32
C PHE A 255 15.24 -19.77 15.58
N ARG A 256 16.33 -19.46 16.31
CA ARG A 256 17.66 -19.33 15.71
C ARG A 256 18.16 -20.67 15.12
N GLN A 257 17.89 -21.80 15.78
CA GLN A 257 18.23 -23.13 15.27
C GLN A 257 17.42 -23.48 14.02
N ILE A 258 16.11 -23.16 14.00
CA ILE A 258 15.26 -23.31 12.81
C ILE A 258 15.82 -22.48 11.65
N ARG A 259 16.11 -21.19 11.89
CA ARG A 259 16.71 -20.28 10.88
C ARG A 259 18.01 -20.85 10.32
N HIS A 260 18.89 -21.33 11.18
CA HIS A 260 20.15 -21.92 10.76
C HIS A 260 19.94 -23.15 9.88
N ARG A 261 19.05 -24.07 10.29
CA ARG A 261 18.73 -25.28 9.52
C ARG A 261 18.13 -24.95 8.14
N LEU A 262 17.22 -23.99 8.08
CA LEU A 262 16.64 -23.52 6.81
C LEU A 262 17.70 -22.85 5.93
N GLY A 263 18.64 -22.13 6.54
CA GLY A 263 19.78 -21.53 5.85
C GLY A 263 20.71 -22.57 5.23
N GLU A 264 21.04 -23.66 5.94
CA GLU A 264 21.83 -24.76 5.39
C GLU A 264 21.14 -25.40 4.16
N LEU A 265 19.83 -25.64 4.26
CA LEU A 265 19.04 -26.21 3.16
C LEU A 265 18.98 -25.28 1.96
N TYR A 266 18.82 -23.97 2.21
CA TYR A 266 18.83 -22.94 1.18
C TYR A 266 20.18 -22.89 0.44
N ILE A 267 21.29 -22.93 1.16
CA ILE A 267 22.64 -22.90 0.58
C ILE A 267 22.90 -24.15 -0.26
N ASN A 268 22.45 -25.33 0.19
CA ASN A 268 22.59 -26.54 -0.60
C ASN A 268 21.88 -26.42 -1.97
N ALA A 269 20.65 -25.87 -1.99
CA ALA A 269 19.94 -25.64 -3.24
C ALA A 269 20.61 -24.55 -4.11
N LEU A 270 21.21 -23.54 -3.48
CA LEU A 270 21.97 -22.48 -4.19
C LEU A 270 23.23 -23.06 -4.83
N MET A 271 23.98 -23.91 -4.13
CA MET A 271 25.18 -24.57 -4.66
C MET A 271 24.86 -25.52 -5.81
N GLU A 272 23.72 -26.20 -5.75
CA GLU A 272 23.23 -27.06 -6.84
C GLU A 272 22.91 -26.21 -8.09
N LEU A 273 22.30 -25.03 -7.93
CA LEU A 273 22.08 -24.06 -9.02
C LEU A 273 23.38 -23.50 -9.60
N ASP A 274 24.37 -23.26 -8.76
CA ASP A 274 25.69 -22.81 -9.18
C ASP A 274 26.39 -23.85 -10.05
N GLY A 275 26.37 -25.12 -9.61
CA GLY A 275 26.89 -26.25 -10.39
C GLY A 275 26.23 -26.45 -11.75
N MET A 276 25.00 -25.92 -11.92
CA MET A 276 24.27 -25.90 -13.19
C MET A 276 24.53 -24.63 -14.02
N GLU A 277 25.40 -23.71 -13.58
CA GLU A 277 25.67 -22.40 -14.20
C GLU A 277 24.42 -21.52 -14.38
N MET A 278 23.42 -21.67 -13.48
CA MET A 278 22.10 -21.02 -13.58
C MET A 278 21.95 -19.74 -12.71
N LEU A 279 23.04 -19.22 -12.16
CA LEU A 279 22.99 -18.07 -11.25
C LEU A 279 22.89 -16.69 -11.92
N ASN A 280 22.99 -16.62 -13.25
CA ASN A 280 22.84 -15.38 -14.02
C ASN A 280 23.67 -14.19 -13.46
N GLY A 281 24.97 -14.41 -13.23
CA GLY A 281 25.90 -13.37 -12.71
C GLY A 281 25.67 -12.97 -11.25
N VAL A 282 24.91 -13.74 -10.49
CA VAL A 282 24.84 -13.61 -9.02
C VAL A 282 26.10 -14.26 -8.45
N VAL A 283 26.94 -13.46 -7.78
CA VAL A 283 28.25 -13.92 -7.26
C VAL A 283 28.08 -14.55 -5.89
N ILE A 284 28.50 -15.80 -5.75
CA ILE A 284 28.42 -16.58 -4.50
C ILE A 284 29.58 -16.25 -3.53
N GLU A 285 30.64 -15.56 -3.97
CA GLU A 285 31.81 -15.27 -3.16
C GLU A 285 31.51 -14.68 -1.76
N LYS A 286 30.34 -14.06 -1.59
CA LYS A 286 29.86 -13.54 -0.30
C LYS A 286 29.47 -14.61 0.71
N PHE A 287 29.35 -15.87 0.30
CA PHE A 287 28.81 -16.93 1.13
C PHE A 287 29.86 -17.90 1.66
N THR A 288 31.14 -17.71 1.28
CA THR A 288 32.15 -18.75 1.45
C THR A 288 32.78 -18.87 2.83
N ASN A 289 32.74 -17.93 3.79
CA ASN A 289 33.50 -18.19 5.01
C ASN A 289 33.09 -17.60 6.36
N SER A 290 32.23 -16.60 6.47
CA SER A 290 31.79 -16.08 7.80
C SER A 290 30.35 -15.65 7.86
N ASP A 291 29.78 -15.20 6.75
CA ASP A 291 28.44 -14.60 6.69
C ASP A 291 27.30 -15.63 6.67
N ILE A 292 27.61 -16.91 6.38
CA ILE A 292 26.65 -18.02 6.32
C ILE A 292 25.94 -18.24 7.66
N LYS A 293 26.63 -18.00 8.77
CA LYS A 293 26.06 -18.21 10.11
C LYS A 293 25.04 -17.15 10.50
N GLU A 294 25.17 -15.92 9.97
CA GLU A 294 24.33 -14.79 10.36
C GLU A 294 23.26 -14.41 9.33
N LYS A 295 23.54 -14.50 8.02
CA LYS A 295 22.59 -14.14 6.94
C LYS A 295 22.68 -15.10 5.75
N PRO A 296 22.12 -16.32 5.88
CA PRO A 296 22.28 -17.37 4.86
C PRO A 296 21.46 -17.16 3.59
N PHE A 297 20.74 -16.05 3.45
CA PHE A 297 19.80 -15.84 2.36
C PHE A 297 20.21 -14.69 1.45
N LEU A 298 20.07 -14.89 0.14
CA LEU A 298 20.17 -13.85 -0.88
C LEU A 298 19.08 -12.78 -0.68
N ARG A 299 19.32 -11.57 -1.17
CA ARG A 299 18.28 -10.54 -1.24
C ARG A 299 17.18 -10.97 -2.22
N TYR A 300 15.96 -10.54 -1.98
CA TYR A 300 14.84 -10.88 -2.85
C TYR A 300 15.07 -10.47 -4.32
N SER A 301 15.74 -9.34 -4.58
CA SER A 301 16.13 -8.89 -5.91
C SER A 301 17.10 -9.84 -6.62
N GLU A 302 18.01 -10.47 -5.87
CA GLU A 302 18.95 -11.46 -6.39
C GLU A 302 18.23 -12.75 -6.76
N LEU A 303 17.30 -13.20 -5.91
CA LEU A 303 16.42 -14.34 -6.20
C LEU A 303 15.56 -14.10 -7.45
N THR A 304 15.02 -12.89 -7.62
CA THR A 304 14.24 -12.52 -8.80
C THR A 304 15.11 -12.60 -10.06
N ARG A 305 16.34 -12.06 -10.01
CA ARG A 305 17.28 -12.09 -11.13
C ARG A 305 17.69 -13.51 -11.53
N ILE A 306 17.91 -14.40 -10.57
CA ILE A 306 18.14 -15.83 -10.84
C ILE A 306 16.95 -16.43 -11.60
N LYS A 307 15.72 -16.18 -11.13
CA LYS A 307 14.51 -16.66 -11.77
C LYS A 307 14.37 -16.18 -13.21
N GLU A 308 14.59 -14.89 -13.44
CA GLU A 308 14.53 -14.27 -14.77
C GLU A 308 15.55 -14.94 -15.71
N GLY A 309 16.80 -15.09 -15.28
CA GLY A 309 17.83 -15.77 -16.07
C GLY A 309 17.54 -17.24 -16.39
N ILE A 310 16.91 -17.98 -15.45
CA ILE A 310 16.45 -19.34 -15.73
C ILE A 310 15.29 -19.32 -16.76
N GLN A 311 14.36 -18.37 -16.65
CA GLN A 311 13.22 -18.24 -17.57
C GLN A 311 13.63 -17.85 -18.99
N GLU A 312 14.68 -17.02 -19.15
CA GLU A 312 15.22 -16.64 -20.45
C GLU A 312 15.85 -17.83 -21.21
N ARG A 313 16.30 -18.87 -20.51
CA ARG A 313 16.82 -20.12 -21.08
C ARG A 313 15.73 -21.12 -21.46
N LEU A 314 14.48 -20.87 -21.07
CA LEU A 314 13.33 -21.68 -21.49
C LEU A 314 12.83 -21.21 -22.86
N PRO A 315 12.63 -22.11 -23.84
CA PRO A 315 12.02 -21.76 -25.10
C PRO A 315 10.66 -21.08 -24.93
N GLU A 316 10.32 -20.13 -25.81
CA GLU A 316 9.01 -19.44 -25.77
C GLU A 316 7.84 -20.43 -25.86
N SER A 317 8.03 -21.56 -26.58
CA SER A 317 7.06 -22.66 -26.67
C SER A 317 6.74 -23.26 -25.31
N LEU A 318 7.75 -23.45 -24.44
CA LEU A 318 7.55 -23.97 -23.09
C LEU A 318 6.90 -22.93 -22.15
N ASN A 319 7.11 -21.67 -22.36
CA ASN A 319 6.44 -20.61 -21.60
C ASN A 319 4.94 -20.50 -21.94
N ARG A 320 4.51 -20.89 -23.15
CA ARG A 320 3.12 -20.84 -23.63
C ARG A 320 2.39 -22.19 -23.67
N GLU A 321 3.10 -23.31 -23.88
CA GLU A 321 2.50 -24.61 -24.23
C GLU A 321 2.67 -25.71 -23.18
N ILE A 322 3.26 -25.42 -22.02
CA ILE A 322 3.35 -26.42 -20.94
C ILE A 322 1.95 -26.88 -20.43
N GLY A 323 0.87 -26.41 -21.05
CA GLY A 323 -0.52 -26.82 -20.79
C GLY A 323 -1.14 -27.85 -21.73
N ALA A 324 -0.54 -28.18 -22.87
CA ALA A 324 -1.33 -28.77 -23.98
C ALA A 324 -0.88 -30.11 -24.56
N ARG A 325 0.27 -30.72 -24.22
CA ARG A 325 0.68 -31.96 -24.93
C ARG A 325 1.23 -33.07 -24.05
N ASN A 326 0.62 -34.23 -24.13
CA ASN A 326 1.01 -35.46 -23.44
C ASN A 326 2.22 -36.22 -24.05
N ASN A 327 2.88 -35.72 -25.10
CA ASN A 327 4.03 -36.36 -25.77
C ASN A 327 4.97 -35.32 -26.37
N VAL A 328 5.68 -34.55 -25.56
CA VAL A 328 6.76 -33.68 -26.01
C VAL A 328 8.08 -34.33 -25.64
N ASN A 329 8.96 -34.56 -26.60
CA ASN A 329 10.38 -34.84 -26.32
C ASN A 329 10.99 -33.57 -25.73
N ILE A 330 11.19 -33.56 -24.41
CA ILE A 330 11.83 -32.49 -23.65
C ILE A 330 13.34 -32.64 -23.89
N SER A 331 14.02 -31.59 -24.35
CA SER A 331 15.47 -31.58 -24.50
C SER A 331 16.16 -31.62 -23.13
N GLU A 332 17.43 -32.00 -23.09
CA GLU A 332 18.22 -32.02 -21.86
C GLU A 332 18.34 -30.61 -21.23
N ASP A 333 18.47 -29.58 -22.06
CA ASP A 333 18.51 -28.18 -21.60
C ASP A 333 17.18 -27.73 -20.98
N GLU A 334 16.06 -28.15 -21.54
CA GLU A 334 14.73 -27.88 -21.00
C GLU A 334 14.53 -28.61 -19.65
N LEU A 335 15.02 -29.84 -19.52
CA LEU A 335 14.96 -30.58 -18.27
C LEU A 335 15.81 -29.90 -17.19
N ASN A 336 17.01 -29.45 -17.55
CA ASN A 336 17.90 -28.69 -16.66
C ASN A 336 17.27 -27.36 -16.21
N ALA A 337 16.63 -26.61 -17.11
CA ALA A 337 15.94 -25.38 -16.76
C ALA A 337 14.72 -25.63 -15.84
N LEU A 338 13.97 -26.72 -16.05
CA LEU A 338 12.86 -27.12 -15.17
C LEU A 338 13.37 -27.51 -13.77
N HIS A 339 14.51 -28.20 -13.71
CA HIS A 339 15.17 -28.55 -12.44
C HIS A 339 15.62 -27.29 -11.73
N ALA A 340 16.27 -26.35 -12.42
CA ALA A 340 16.69 -25.06 -11.87
C ALA A 340 15.52 -24.24 -11.31
N LEU A 341 14.36 -24.23 -11.99
CA LEU A 341 13.14 -23.58 -11.46
C LEU A 341 12.59 -24.26 -10.21
N SER A 342 12.75 -25.58 -10.10
CA SER A 342 12.37 -26.32 -8.89
C SER A 342 13.28 -25.96 -7.72
N LEU A 343 14.59 -25.87 -7.92
CA LEU A 343 15.58 -25.42 -6.93
C LEU A 343 15.31 -23.96 -6.50
N HIS A 344 15.04 -23.06 -7.46
CA HIS A 344 14.65 -21.70 -7.13
C HIS A 344 13.36 -21.66 -6.27
N SER A 345 12.37 -22.52 -6.55
CA SER A 345 11.14 -22.61 -5.76
C SER A 345 11.41 -23.14 -4.34
N GLU A 346 12.33 -24.11 -4.21
CA GLU A 346 12.81 -24.64 -2.94
C GLU A 346 13.52 -23.55 -2.11
N MET A 347 14.43 -22.80 -2.71
CA MET A 347 15.09 -21.65 -2.08
C MET A 347 14.07 -20.60 -1.60
N ASN A 348 13.11 -20.24 -2.44
CA ASN A 348 12.04 -19.31 -2.07
C ASN A 348 11.19 -19.82 -0.89
N PHE A 349 10.90 -21.11 -0.85
CA PHE A 349 10.18 -21.71 0.25
C PHE A 349 10.95 -21.60 1.57
N TYR A 350 12.24 -21.99 1.59
CA TYR A 350 13.08 -21.88 2.79
C TYR A 350 13.27 -20.43 3.24
N TYR A 351 13.47 -19.51 2.31
CA TYR A 351 13.55 -18.08 2.60
C TYR A 351 12.26 -17.55 3.24
N ARG A 352 11.09 -17.86 2.66
CA ARG A 352 9.80 -17.42 3.21
C ARG A 352 9.53 -18.06 4.57
N LEU A 353 9.81 -19.33 4.72
CA LEU A 353 9.60 -20.05 5.97
C LEU A 353 10.51 -19.51 7.08
N SER A 354 11.78 -19.18 6.77
CA SER A 354 12.68 -18.52 7.73
C SER A 354 12.11 -17.17 8.17
N ASN A 355 11.64 -16.35 7.23
CA ASN A 355 11.02 -15.08 7.54
C ASN A 355 9.78 -15.21 8.43
N ILE A 356 8.98 -16.27 8.24
CA ILE A 356 7.83 -16.57 9.08
C ILE A 356 8.28 -16.88 10.50
N PHE A 357 9.25 -17.78 10.69
CA PHE A 357 9.75 -18.12 12.02
C PHE A 357 10.52 -16.96 12.71
N GLU A 358 11.03 -16.00 11.96
CA GLU A 358 11.66 -14.80 12.53
C GLU A 358 10.66 -13.80 13.12
N THR A 359 9.41 -13.83 12.69
CA THR A 359 8.45 -12.74 13.00
C THR A 359 7.12 -13.22 13.54
N GLU A 360 6.74 -14.47 13.26
CA GLU A 360 5.41 -15.01 13.53
C GLU A 360 5.45 -16.13 14.58
N SER A 361 4.28 -16.63 14.93
CA SER A 361 4.14 -17.76 15.84
C SER A 361 4.65 -19.06 15.23
N LEU A 362 5.09 -19.98 16.11
CA LEU A 362 5.52 -21.33 15.72
C LEU A 362 4.40 -22.08 14.98
N ALA A 363 3.17 -21.95 15.47
CA ALA A 363 1.99 -22.58 14.86
C ALA A 363 1.73 -22.08 13.43
N VAL A 364 1.98 -20.80 13.14
CA VAL A 364 1.82 -20.22 11.78
C VAL A 364 2.88 -20.78 10.84
N GLY A 365 4.12 -20.92 11.29
CA GLY A 365 5.19 -21.54 10.52
C GLY A 365 4.89 -23.01 10.16
N VAL A 366 4.44 -23.80 11.13
CA VAL A 366 4.02 -25.18 10.90
C VAL A 366 2.84 -25.25 9.92
N LYS A 367 1.83 -24.42 10.10
CA LYS A 367 0.67 -24.37 9.19
C LYS A 367 1.05 -23.94 7.77
N TYR A 368 2.04 -23.07 7.61
CA TYR A 368 2.57 -22.71 6.29
C TYR A 368 3.20 -23.92 5.60
N ILE A 369 3.98 -24.76 6.34
CA ILE A 369 4.53 -26.00 5.82
C ILE A 369 3.40 -26.94 5.37
N GLU A 370 2.40 -27.17 6.22
CA GLU A 370 1.26 -28.04 5.93
C GLU A 370 0.47 -27.59 4.70
N SER A 371 0.13 -26.33 4.63
CA SER A 371 -0.64 -25.77 3.51
C SER A 371 0.13 -25.82 2.20
N THR A 372 1.46 -25.66 2.25
CA THR A 372 2.30 -25.62 1.04
C THR A 372 2.66 -27.02 0.57
N LEU A 373 3.05 -27.92 1.48
CA LEU A 373 3.60 -29.21 1.13
C LEU A 373 2.58 -30.36 1.25
N LEU A 374 1.70 -30.33 2.26
CA LEU A 374 0.89 -31.48 2.65
C LEU A 374 -0.59 -31.35 2.23
N SER A 375 -1.03 -30.18 1.81
CA SER A 375 -2.40 -30.02 1.29
C SER A 375 -2.59 -30.97 0.09
N ARG A 376 -3.64 -31.79 0.13
CA ARG A 376 -4.08 -32.58 -1.02
C ARG A 376 -4.38 -31.59 -2.15
N GLU A 377 -3.86 -31.88 -3.36
CA GLU A 377 -4.27 -31.16 -4.55
C GLU A 377 -5.79 -31.28 -4.64
N ALA A 378 -6.48 -30.14 -4.54
CA ALA A 378 -7.91 -30.13 -4.78
C ALA A 378 -8.12 -30.73 -6.18
N LYS A 379 -8.98 -31.75 -6.28
CA LYS A 379 -9.44 -32.27 -7.56
C LYS A 379 -10.26 -31.17 -8.22
N ASP A 380 -9.60 -30.26 -8.90
CA ASP A 380 -10.23 -29.36 -9.87
C ASP A 380 -10.41 -30.15 -11.19
N ASP A 381 -11.51 -30.89 -11.22
CA ASP A 381 -12.05 -31.50 -12.44
C ASP A 381 -12.66 -30.46 -13.37
N LYS A 382 -11.99 -29.34 -13.66
CA LYS A 382 -12.40 -28.44 -14.78
C LYS A 382 -11.30 -27.43 -15.13
N LYS A 383 -10.52 -27.74 -16.13
CA LYS A 383 -9.85 -26.92 -17.15
C LYS A 383 -8.40 -27.34 -17.42
N SER A 384 -8.14 -27.66 -18.65
CA SER A 384 -6.92 -28.22 -19.22
C SER A 384 -5.66 -27.33 -19.24
N GLU A 385 -5.70 -26.13 -18.69
CA GLU A 385 -4.56 -25.19 -18.61
C GLU A 385 -3.72 -25.34 -17.33
N VAL A 386 -4.13 -26.19 -16.39
CA VAL A 386 -3.60 -26.30 -15.03
C VAL A 386 -2.49 -27.37 -14.90
N GLN A 387 -2.31 -28.26 -15.88
CA GLN A 387 -1.46 -29.46 -15.69
C GLN A 387 0.04 -29.21 -15.56
N VAL A 388 0.59 -28.11 -16.03
CA VAL A 388 2.04 -27.87 -16.00
C VAL A 388 2.47 -26.93 -14.87
N VAL A 389 1.65 -25.99 -14.49
CA VAL A 389 1.83 -25.31 -13.20
C VAL A 389 1.84 -26.37 -12.07
N ASN A 390 1.03 -27.43 -12.22
CA ASN A 390 1.00 -28.57 -11.32
C ASN A 390 2.29 -29.42 -11.35
N SER A 391 2.97 -29.59 -12.50
CA SER A 391 4.21 -30.37 -12.58
C SER A 391 5.38 -29.69 -11.87
N LYS A 392 5.59 -28.38 -12.07
CA LYS A 392 6.63 -27.58 -11.37
C LYS A 392 6.41 -27.57 -9.86
N SER A 393 5.16 -27.36 -9.44
CA SER A 393 4.76 -27.39 -8.04
C SER A 393 4.95 -28.80 -7.43
N ARG A 394 4.75 -29.85 -8.20
CA ARG A 394 4.90 -31.24 -7.74
C ARG A 394 6.36 -31.61 -7.50
N VAL A 395 7.25 -31.33 -8.46
CA VAL A 395 8.69 -31.65 -8.33
C VAL A 395 9.32 -30.96 -7.11
N PHE A 396 9.07 -29.66 -6.94
CA PHE A 396 9.54 -28.91 -5.79
C PHE A 396 9.02 -29.50 -4.46
N LYS A 397 7.73 -29.84 -4.37
CA LYS A 397 7.12 -30.44 -3.17
C LYS A 397 7.72 -31.83 -2.86
N GLU A 398 7.93 -32.65 -3.88
CA GLU A 398 8.54 -33.98 -3.74
C GLU A 398 9.99 -33.89 -3.25
N ARG A 399 10.79 -32.95 -3.78
CA ARG A 399 12.15 -32.68 -3.30
C ARG A 399 12.20 -32.35 -1.81
N ILE A 400 11.34 -31.43 -1.35
CA ILE A 400 11.32 -31.05 0.07
C ILE A 400 10.79 -32.20 0.93
N ARG A 401 9.77 -32.94 0.49
CA ARG A 401 9.23 -34.10 1.22
C ARG A 401 10.24 -35.24 1.36
N SER A 402 11.13 -35.45 0.39
CA SER A 402 12.20 -36.44 0.45
C SER A 402 13.40 -35.98 1.26
N ASN A 403 13.48 -34.67 1.62
CA ASN A 403 14.57 -34.17 2.46
C ASN A 403 14.34 -34.52 3.93
N GLU A 404 14.99 -35.57 4.40
CA GLU A 404 14.81 -36.09 5.77
C GLU A 404 15.24 -35.08 6.85
N LYS A 405 16.24 -34.24 6.59
CA LYS A 405 16.66 -33.16 7.51
C LYS A 405 15.55 -32.13 7.73
N PHE A 406 14.83 -31.79 6.66
CA PHE A 406 13.69 -30.87 6.73
C PHE A 406 12.48 -31.55 7.38
N MET A 407 12.14 -32.76 6.96
CA MET A 407 10.97 -33.48 7.46
C MET A 407 11.11 -33.89 8.94
N SER A 408 12.31 -34.20 9.42
CA SER A 408 12.53 -34.46 10.85
C SER A 408 12.32 -33.16 11.68
N MET A 409 12.80 -32.02 11.21
CA MET A 409 12.51 -30.73 11.84
C MET A 409 11.00 -30.45 11.88
N TYR A 410 10.30 -30.62 10.76
CA TYR A 410 8.85 -30.42 10.70
C TYR A 410 8.10 -31.34 11.68
N ARG A 411 8.39 -32.65 11.69
CA ARG A 411 7.76 -33.62 12.62
C ARG A 411 8.00 -33.25 14.09
N TYR A 412 9.22 -32.82 14.42
CA TYR A 412 9.54 -32.33 15.75
C TYR A 412 8.70 -31.11 16.14
N LEU A 413 8.63 -30.08 15.26
CA LEU A 413 7.88 -28.86 15.52
C LEU A 413 6.37 -29.15 15.63
N SER A 414 5.80 -29.89 14.67
CA SER A 414 4.37 -30.19 14.65
C SER A 414 3.90 -31.08 15.80
N GLY A 415 4.75 -31.98 16.26
CA GLY A 415 4.44 -32.89 17.38
C GLY A 415 4.59 -32.24 18.76
N ASN A 416 5.24 -31.09 18.88
CA ASN A 416 5.55 -30.46 20.16
C ASN A 416 5.06 -28.99 20.27
N LEU A 417 4.13 -28.55 19.43
CA LEU A 417 3.65 -27.16 19.39
C LEU A 417 3.20 -26.60 20.73
N GLU A 418 2.60 -27.44 21.59
CA GLU A 418 2.07 -27.02 22.89
C GLU A 418 3.14 -26.91 23.98
N THR A 419 4.29 -27.56 23.79
CA THR A 419 5.36 -27.63 24.79
C THR A 419 6.57 -26.76 24.46
N LEU A 420 6.70 -26.34 23.20
CA LEU A 420 7.79 -25.49 22.75
C LEU A 420 7.52 -24.00 23.08
N ASP A 421 8.59 -23.29 23.38
CA ASP A 421 8.52 -21.84 23.59
C ASP A 421 7.98 -21.14 22.34
N GLU A 422 6.96 -20.32 22.51
CA GLU A 422 6.36 -19.53 21.44
C GLU A 422 7.20 -18.28 21.15
N HIS A 423 6.95 -17.65 20.00
CA HIS A 423 7.64 -16.43 19.61
C HIS A 423 7.34 -15.29 20.61
N PRO A 424 8.36 -14.56 21.12
CA PRO A 424 8.19 -13.61 22.22
C PRO A 424 7.27 -12.43 21.91
N LYS A 425 7.02 -12.12 20.62
CA LYS A 425 6.00 -11.13 20.24
C LYS A 425 4.58 -11.51 20.72
N ILE A 426 4.29 -12.80 20.91
CA ILE A 426 2.97 -13.25 21.41
C ILE A 426 2.75 -12.74 22.82
N ARG A 427 3.72 -12.94 23.71
CA ARG A 427 3.68 -12.42 25.07
C ARG A 427 3.65 -10.89 25.07
N LEU A 428 4.51 -10.25 24.26
CA LEU A 428 4.53 -8.81 24.13
C LEU A 428 3.19 -8.23 23.68
N PHE A 429 2.47 -8.94 22.81
CA PHE A 429 1.13 -8.57 22.35
C PHE A 429 0.12 -8.60 23.50
N THR A 430 0.05 -9.68 24.26
CA THR A 430 -0.87 -9.80 25.41
C THR A 430 -0.55 -8.78 26.50
N ASP A 431 0.73 -8.64 26.89
CA ASP A 431 1.18 -7.67 27.89
C ASP A 431 0.86 -6.22 27.47
N THR A 432 0.96 -5.92 26.17
CA THR A 432 0.61 -4.59 25.65
C THR A 432 -0.89 -4.34 25.77
N LEU A 433 -1.74 -5.30 25.37
CA LEU A 433 -3.19 -5.13 25.48
C LEU A 433 -3.66 -5.01 26.94
N GLU A 434 -3.01 -5.70 27.87
CA GLU A 434 -3.28 -5.58 29.30
C GLU A 434 -2.85 -4.22 29.85
N SER A 435 -1.68 -3.71 29.44
CA SER A 435 -1.16 -2.41 29.91
C SER A 435 -2.05 -1.23 29.52
N TYR A 436 -2.87 -1.37 28.48
CA TYR A 436 -3.76 -0.34 27.94
C TYR A 436 -5.21 -0.84 27.88
N LYS A 437 -5.76 -1.29 29.01
CA LYS A 437 -7.07 -1.98 29.11
C LYS A 437 -8.24 -1.22 28.47
N ASP A 438 -8.24 0.10 28.59
CA ASP A 438 -9.35 0.96 28.16
C ASP A 438 -9.19 1.49 26.73
N SER A 439 -8.08 1.11 26.05
CA SER A 439 -7.78 1.62 24.73
C SER A 439 -8.20 0.64 23.63
N LYS A 440 -8.70 1.19 22.51
CA LYS A 440 -8.93 0.44 21.28
C LYS A 440 -7.63 0.30 20.50
N PHE A 441 -7.43 -0.84 19.85
CA PHE A 441 -6.24 -1.13 19.05
C PHE A 441 -6.56 -1.57 17.63
N ILE A 442 -5.76 -1.07 16.69
CA ILE A 442 -5.61 -1.69 15.37
C ILE A 442 -4.23 -2.37 15.35
N VAL A 443 -4.21 -3.67 15.06
CA VAL A 443 -3.00 -4.48 15.02
C VAL A 443 -2.74 -4.89 13.58
N PHE A 444 -1.59 -4.49 13.04
CA PHE A 444 -1.22 -4.81 11.67
C PHE A 444 -0.29 -6.01 11.61
N VAL A 445 -0.69 -7.00 10.82
CA VAL A 445 0.06 -8.22 10.52
C VAL A 445 0.19 -8.44 9.02
N GLU A 446 1.19 -9.19 8.57
CA GLU A 446 1.34 -9.54 7.15
C GLU A 446 0.49 -10.75 6.77
N LEU A 447 0.47 -11.78 7.62
CA LEU A 447 -0.14 -13.05 7.30
C LEU A 447 -1.56 -13.18 7.88
N ARG A 448 -2.49 -13.70 7.09
CA ARG A 448 -3.86 -13.98 7.53
C ARG A 448 -3.90 -15.02 8.66
N GLU A 449 -3.03 -16.00 8.61
CA GLU A 449 -2.95 -17.06 9.61
C GLU A 449 -2.49 -16.48 10.95
N GLN A 450 -1.53 -15.55 10.94
CA GLN A 450 -1.12 -14.82 12.13
C GLN A 450 -2.27 -13.97 12.70
N ALA A 451 -3.03 -13.30 11.83
CA ALA A 451 -4.21 -12.56 12.27
C ALA A 451 -5.22 -13.45 13.02
N ARG A 452 -5.50 -14.64 12.48
CA ARG A 452 -6.39 -15.62 13.12
C ARG A 452 -5.82 -16.16 14.42
N PHE A 453 -4.52 -16.42 14.46
CA PHE A 453 -3.83 -16.89 15.64
C PHE A 453 -3.88 -15.85 16.77
N LEU A 454 -3.53 -14.60 16.49
CA LEU A 454 -3.59 -13.50 17.47
C LEU A 454 -5.03 -13.24 17.94
N LYS A 455 -6.02 -13.35 17.06
CA LYS A 455 -7.43 -13.27 17.46
C LYS A 455 -7.77 -14.32 18.51
N LYS A 456 -7.40 -15.59 18.26
CA LYS A 456 -7.63 -16.68 19.23
C LYS A 456 -6.93 -16.40 20.57
N ILE A 457 -5.70 -15.92 20.54
CA ILE A 457 -4.96 -15.55 21.76
C ILE A 457 -5.67 -14.42 22.51
N ALA A 458 -6.08 -13.36 21.82
CA ALA A 458 -6.79 -12.23 22.46
C ALA A 458 -8.14 -12.66 23.06
N GLU A 459 -8.94 -13.45 22.33
CA GLU A 459 -10.22 -13.95 22.80
C GLU A 459 -10.09 -14.90 23.99
N ASN A 460 -9.06 -15.75 24.04
CA ASN A 460 -8.74 -16.59 25.19
C ASN A 460 -8.40 -15.77 26.45
N ASN A 461 -7.94 -14.52 26.27
CA ASN A 461 -7.70 -13.56 27.36
C ASN A 461 -8.91 -12.61 27.59
N GLY A 462 -10.10 -12.96 27.09
CA GLY A 462 -11.33 -12.18 27.29
C GLY A 462 -11.39 -10.87 26.50
N ILE A 463 -10.56 -10.67 25.47
CA ILE A 463 -10.50 -9.44 24.69
C ILE A 463 -11.31 -9.58 23.41
N SER A 464 -12.36 -8.76 23.25
CA SER A 464 -13.19 -8.76 22.04
C SER A 464 -12.38 -8.34 20.81
N THR A 465 -12.29 -9.23 19.80
CA THR A 465 -11.37 -9.07 18.68
C THR A 465 -12.04 -9.31 17.33
N GLY A 466 -11.92 -8.35 16.41
CA GLY A 466 -12.35 -8.42 15.03
C GLY A 466 -11.21 -8.67 14.05
N LEU A 467 -11.52 -9.18 12.85
CA LEU A 467 -10.56 -9.38 11.77
C LEU A 467 -10.93 -8.54 10.56
N LEU A 468 -9.92 -7.90 9.96
CA LEU A 468 -10.01 -7.17 8.71
C LEU A 468 -9.00 -7.72 7.70
N LEU A 469 -9.42 -8.72 6.95
CA LEU A 469 -8.59 -9.47 6.01
C LEU A 469 -8.98 -9.13 4.57
N GLY A 470 -8.03 -9.22 3.62
CA GLY A 470 -8.30 -8.98 2.20
C GLY A 470 -9.37 -9.93 1.62
N LYS A 471 -10.02 -9.50 0.52
CA LYS A 471 -11.05 -10.31 -0.16
C LYS A 471 -10.42 -11.59 -0.73
N SER A 472 -10.82 -12.75 -0.27
CA SER A 472 -10.61 -14.08 -0.88
C SER A 472 -11.32 -15.16 -0.05
N ASN A 473 -11.66 -16.30 -0.65
CA ASN A 473 -12.18 -17.50 0.02
C ASN A 473 -13.22 -17.22 1.13
N GLY A 474 -14.36 -16.61 0.78
CA GLY A 474 -15.49 -16.40 1.70
C GLY A 474 -15.46 -15.10 2.50
N ILE A 475 -14.41 -14.28 2.39
CA ILE A 475 -14.40 -12.95 3.01
C ILE A 475 -15.03 -11.95 2.03
N THR A 476 -16.25 -11.54 2.34
CA THR A 476 -17.02 -10.59 1.54
C THR A 476 -16.81 -9.15 2.03
N GLY A 477 -17.18 -8.17 1.19
CA GLY A 477 -17.21 -6.76 1.61
C GLY A 477 -18.11 -6.52 2.82
N SER A 478 -19.21 -7.27 2.93
CA SER A 478 -20.16 -7.19 4.06
C SER A 478 -19.54 -7.66 5.38
N SER A 479 -18.73 -8.72 5.38
CA SER A 479 -18.05 -9.18 6.60
C SER A 479 -17.00 -8.17 7.11
N GLN A 480 -16.30 -7.51 6.18
CA GLN A 480 -15.36 -6.43 6.53
C GLN A 480 -16.10 -5.22 7.11
N GLN A 481 -17.21 -4.82 6.49
CA GLN A 481 -18.04 -3.72 6.98
C GLN A 481 -18.54 -3.98 8.38
N LYS A 482 -19.05 -5.18 8.66
CA LYS A 482 -19.52 -5.59 9.99
C LYS A 482 -18.40 -5.55 11.04
N ALA A 483 -17.18 -5.95 10.69
CA ALA A 483 -16.04 -5.87 11.61
C ALA A 483 -15.69 -4.41 11.98
N ILE A 484 -15.78 -3.51 11.00
CA ILE A 484 -15.55 -2.07 11.21
C ILE A 484 -16.67 -1.45 12.07
N GLU A 485 -17.93 -1.79 11.81
CA GLU A 485 -19.07 -1.30 12.57
C GLU A 485 -19.01 -1.75 14.05
N ASN A 486 -18.67 -3.01 14.30
CA ASN A 486 -18.45 -3.52 15.66
C ASN A 486 -17.28 -2.80 16.36
N PHE A 487 -16.23 -2.46 15.63
CA PHE A 487 -15.12 -1.70 16.18
C PHE A 487 -15.52 -0.24 16.45
N LYS A 488 -16.29 0.39 15.56
CA LYS A 488 -16.83 1.75 15.75
C LYS A 488 -17.74 1.81 16.99
N SER A 489 -18.68 0.89 17.12
CA SER A 489 -19.65 0.84 18.24
C SER A 489 -19.01 0.49 19.58
N GLY A 490 -17.76 0.01 19.61
CA GLY A 490 -17.09 -0.43 20.85
C GLY A 490 -17.34 -1.89 21.22
N ASN A 491 -18.12 -2.63 20.44
CA ASN A 491 -18.34 -4.07 20.65
C ASN A 491 -17.05 -4.89 20.43
N THR A 492 -16.10 -4.33 19.70
CA THR A 492 -14.77 -4.89 19.46
C THR A 492 -13.73 -3.91 19.95
N ARG A 493 -12.83 -4.36 20.82
CA ARG A 493 -11.73 -3.57 21.38
C ARG A 493 -10.48 -3.62 20.49
N VAL A 494 -10.20 -4.77 19.89
CA VAL A 494 -9.02 -5.00 19.05
C VAL A 494 -9.45 -5.37 17.64
N LEU A 495 -8.93 -4.65 16.64
CA LEU A 495 -9.12 -4.97 15.22
C LEU A 495 -7.79 -5.41 14.63
N ILE A 496 -7.67 -6.69 14.25
CA ILE A 496 -6.45 -7.21 13.62
C ILE A 496 -6.62 -7.15 12.10
N ALA A 497 -5.69 -6.46 11.44
CA ALA A 497 -5.79 -6.13 10.02
C ALA A 497 -4.55 -6.60 9.24
N THR A 498 -4.79 -7.15 8.07
CA THR A 498 -3.76 -7.32 7.04
C THR A 498 -3.70 -6.11 6.12
N LYS A 499 -2.95 -6.16 5.01
CA LYS A 499 -2.83 -5.06 4.04
C LYS A 499 -4.18 -4.42 3.66
N ALA A 500 -5.26 -5.19 3.63
CA ALA A 500 -6.61 -4.69 3.35
C ALA A 500 -7.11 -3.62 4.35
N GLY A 501 -6.58 -3.59 5.56
CA GLY A 501 -6.92 -2.57 6.58
C GLY A 501 -6.10 -1.29 6.49
N GLN A 502 -5.13 -1.22 5.58
CA GLN A 502 -4.25 -0.06 5.47
C GLN A 502 -4.86 1.07 4.65
N GLU A 503 -5.63 0.74 3.61
CA GLU A 503 -6.10 1.67 2.58
C GLU A 503 -7.63 1.68 2.47
N GLY A 504 -8.20 2.83 2.19
CA GLY A 504 -9.58 2.96 1.72
C GLY A 504 -10.68 2.66 2.72
N ILE A 505 -10.38 2.54 4.02
CA ILE A 505 -11.37 2.19 5.03
C ILE A 505 -11.38 3.25 6.13
N ASN A 506 -12.55 3.81 6.39
CA ASN A 506 -12.76 4.74 7.50
C ASN A 506 -12.85 3.98 8.83
N ILE A 507 -11.68 3.76 9.46
CA ILE A 507 -11.57 3.17 10.78
C ILE A 507 -11.44 4.32 11.80
N PRO A 508 -12.14 4.31 12.94
CA PRO A 508 -12.03 5.32 13.98
C PRO A 508 -10.60 5.39 14.56
N ASP A 509 -10.32 6.50 15.22
CA ASP A 509 -9.04 6.70 15.91
C ASP A 509 -8.80 5.61 16.95
N ALA A 510 -7.63 4.99 16.92
CA ALA A 510 -7.24 3.92 17.82
C ALA A 510 -5.71 3.87 17.95
N TYR A 511 -5.20 3.25 18.99
CA TYR A 511 -3.78 2.96 19.09
C TYR A 511 -3.37 1.92 18.04
N VAL A 512 -2.16 2.04 17.52
CA VAL A 512 -1.64 1.17 16.47
C VAL A 512 -0.56 0.26 17.04
N ILE A 513 -0.68 -1.04 16.80
CA ILE A 513 0.41 -2.00 16.96
C ILE A 513 0.85 -2.46 15.57
N ASN A 514 2.08 -2.14 15.19
CA ASN A 514 2.75 -2.79 14.06
C ASN A 514 3.40 -4.07 14.59
N TYR A 515 2.65 -5.17 14.51
CA TYR A 515 3.14 -6.50 14.91
C TYR A 515 4.23 -6.95 13.93
N ASP A 516 3.97 -6.78 12.62
CA ASP A 516 4.96 -6.96 11.56
C ASP A 516 5.38 -5.62 10.99
N GLN A 517 6.68 -5.44 10.87
CA GLN A 517 7.22 -4.20 10.33
C GLN A 517 7.12 -4.18 8.81
N VAL A 518 6.74 -3.04 8.29
CA VAL A 518 6.69 -2.75 6.85
C VAL A 518 7.44 -1.45 6.59
N HIS A 519 7.80 -1.23 5.34
CA HIS A 519 8.48 -0.01 4.92
C HIS A 519 7.65 0.76 3.88
N GLY A 520 8.13 1.95 3.55
CA GLY A 520 7.52 2.79 2.53
C GLY A 520 6.14 3.32 2.88
N ILE A 521 5.33 3.47 1.88
CA ILE A 521 3.98 4.01 1.95
C ILE A 521 3.12 3.26 2.98
N SER A 522 3.24 1.93 3.03
CA SER A 522 2.49 1.10 3.98
C SER A 522 2.74 1.48 5.45
N ALA A 523 3.97 1.84 5.81
CA ALA A 523 4.29 2.28 7.17
C ALA A 523 3.57 3.60 7.52
N ILE A 524 3.58 4.55 6.58
CA ILE A 524 2.90 5.86 6.76
C ILE A 524 1.39 5.66 6.90
N GLN A 525 0.79 4.82 6.06
CA GLN A 525 -0.64 4.54 6.07
C GLN A 525 -1.10 3.84 7.35
N ARG A 526 -0.32 2.86 7.86
CA ARG A 526 -0.59 2.20 9.15
C ARG A 526 -0.54 3.20 10.31
N ASN A 527 0.53 3.96 10.39
CA ASN A 527 0.74 4.95 11.45
C ASN A 527 -0.32 6.07 11.43
N GLY A 528 -0.86 6.38 10.26
CA GLY A 528 -1.92 7.35 10.08
C GLY A 528 -3.32 6.92 10.57
N ARG A 529 -3.45 5.76 11.22
CA ARG A 529 -4.72 5.30 11.83
C ARG A 529 -4.89 5.77 13.27
N THR A 530 -3.92 6.49 13.83
CA THR A 530 -3.97 7.08 15.17
C THR A 530 -3.59 8.56 15.15
N GLY A 531 -3.95 9.29 16.19
CA GLY A 531 -3.66 10.73 16.29
C GLY A 531 -4.48 11.56 15.30
N ARG A 532 -5.75 11.22 15.11
CA ARG A 532 -6.69 11.93 14.24
C ARG A 532 -7.54 12.92 15.01
N GLU A 533 -8.15 12.49 16.10
CA GLU A 533 -9.07 13.24 16.95
C GLU A 533 -8.53 13.37 18.38
N SER A 534 -7.72 12.42 18.80
CA SER A 534 -7.11 12.36 20.15
C SER A 534 -5.62 12.03 20.06
N PRO A 535 -4.82 12.26 21.14
CA PRO A 535 -3.43 11.86 21.19
C PRO A 535 -3.23 10.39 20.82
N GLY A 536 -2.33 10.12 19.86
CA GLY A 536 -2.14 8.80 19.29
C GLY A 536 -0.95 8.04 19.88
N LEU A 537 -0.97 6.72 19.71
CA LEU A 537 0.13 5.84 20.10
C LEU A 537 0.38 4.82 18.98
N VAL A 538 1.64 4.72 18.56
CA VAL A 538 2.13 3.68 17.64
C VAL A 538 3.18 2.84 18.37
N ILE A 539 2.95 1.54 18.45
CA ILE A 539 3.87 0.59 19.07
C ILE A 539 4.41 -0.34 17.99
N ASN A 540 5.72 -0.32 17.79
CA ASN A 540 6.38 -1.17 16.81
C ASN A 540 7.03 -2.36 17.54
N PHE A 541 6.60 -3.59 17.23
CA PHE A 541 7.25 -4.80 17.72
C PHE A 541 8.38 -5.16 16.75
N VAL A 542 9.58 -5.27 17.26
CA VAL A 542 10.77 -5.48 16.44
C VAL A 542 11.56 -6.66 16.98
N THR A 543 11.67 -7.71 16.19
CA THR A 543 12.58 -8.82 16.47
C THR A 543 13.98 -8.41 15.99
N LYS A 544 14.94 -8.36 16.91
CA LYS A 544 16.32 -7.98 16.59
C LYS A 544 16.99 -8.98 15.65
N ASP A 545 17.92 -8.51 14.84
CA ASP A 545 18.71 -9.29 13.88
C ASP A 545 17.87 -10.06 12.86
N THR A 546 16.67 -9.54 12.53
CA THR A 546 15.73 -10.13 11.58
C THR A 546 15.24 -9.13 10.54
N LYS A 547 14.37 -9.60 9.63
CA LYS A 547 13.69 -8.74 8.64
C LYS A 547 12.89 -7.59 9.28
N ASP A 548 12.35 -7.78 10.49
CA ASP A 548 11.60 -6.73 11.19
C ASP A 548 12.49 -5.51 11.48
N GLU A 549 13.66 -5.74 12.02
CA GLU A 549 14.59 -4.67 12.34
C GLU A 549 15.05 -3.92 11.09
N TRP A 550 15.36 -4.68 10.04
CA TRP A 550 15.69 -4.09 8.74
C TRP A 550 14.52 -3.25 8.17
N ALA A 551 13.30 -3.77 8.18
CA ALA A 551 12.12 -3.08 7.68
C ALA A 551 11.81 -1.82 8.50
N PHE A 552 11.97 -1.89 9.83
CA PHE A 552 11.82 -0.75 10.73
C PHE A 552 12.78 0.40 10.38
N TYR A 553 14.07 0.12 10.25
CA TYR A 553 15.06 1.14 9.89
C TYR A 553 14.87 1.65 8.45
N LYS A 554 14.51 0.77 7.53
CA LYS A 554 14.20 1.16 6.15
C LYS A 554 13.00 2.12 6.11
N ALA A 555 11.96 1.90 6.92
CA ALA A 555 10.82 2.81 7.04
C ALA A 555 11.24 4.21 7.53
N LEU A 556 12.07 4.27 8.58
CA LEU A 556 12.58 5.54 9.11
C LEU A 556 13.43 6.30 8.08
N ASN A 557 14.32 5.60 7.39
CA ASN A 557 15.16 6.20 6.36
C ASN A 557 14.33 6.67 5.16
N GLY A 558 13.31 5.89 4.75
CA GLY A 558 12.42 6.25 3.65
C GLY A 558 11.67 7.56 3.90
N ILE A 559 11.21 7.81 5.13
CA ILE A 559 10.55 9.08 5.49
C ILE A 559 11.54 10.25 5.32
N ARG A 560 12.76 10.14 5.85
CA ARG A 560 13.79 11.19 5.73
C ARG A 560 14.18 11.46 4.28
N THR A 561 14.32 10.40 3.49
CA THR A 561 14.66 10.51 2.06
C THR A 561 13.53 11.19 1.28
N MET A 562 12.28 10.83 1.57
CA MET A 562 11.10 11.48 0.97
C MET A 562 11.07 12.98 1.27
N GLU A 563 11.23 13.38 2.53
CA GLU A 563 11.24 14.80 2.93
C GLU A 563 12.35 15.58 2.22
N SER A 564 13.56 15.02 2.15
CA SER A 564 14.69 15.63 1.45
C SER A 564 14.42 15.77 -0.05
N ALA A 565 13.86 14.74 -0.68
CA ALA A 565 13.52 14.76 -2.11
C ALA A 565 12.45 15.79 -2.45
N LEU A 566 11.41 15.90 -1.62
CA LEU A 566 10.35 16.91 -1.77
C LEU A 566 10.90 18.34 -1.64
N GLN A 567 11.82 18.57 -0.70
CA GLN A 567 12.47 19.88 -0.57
C GLN A 567 13.32 20.23 -1.79
N MET A 568 14.02 19.25 -2.38
CA MET A 568 14.80 19.47 -3.61
C MET A 568 13.90 19.81 -4.80
N LEU A 569 12.76 19.12 -4.96
CA LEU A 569 11.81 19.35 -6.05
C LEU A 569 11.07 20.70 -5.90
N LYS A 570 10.77 21.12 -4.68
CA LYS A 570 10.14 22.43 -4.40
C LYS A 570 11.04 23.63 -4.74
N ARG A 571 12.37 23.43 -4.80
CA ARG A 571 13.36 24.48 -5.14
C ARG A 571 13.59 24.65 -6.65
N ARG A 572 13.17 23.69 -7.45
CA ARG A 572 13.18 23.78 -8.91
C ARG A 572 11.93 24.48 -9.45
#